data_74dd09674cce9e3f8cd853c404df5224
#
_entry.id   74dd09674cce9e3f8cd853c404df5224
#
_cell.length_a   1.000
_cell.length_b   1.000
_cell.length_c   1.000
_cell.angle_alpha   90.00
_cell.angle_beta   90.00
_cell.angle_gamma   90.00
#
_symmetry.space_group_name_H-M   'P 1'
#
loop_
_entity.id
_entity.type
_entity.pdbx_description
1 polymer ?
#
loop_
_entity_poly.entity_id
_entity_poly.type
_entity_poly.pdbx_seq_one_letter_code
_entity_poly.pdbx_strand_id
1 'polypeptide(L)'
;MATFELPDHLIERLSTVLEQLQNVLPEPKQSTDFSAPAFKWQNKQLKAIHQPKPILLEDLKGIERQMQKVLQNTEQFLKGLPANDVLLTGSRGTGKSSIVRALLSRYQNAGLRLIEIERDDLADLPEIQKLIQDRPEKFIVYCDDLAFNAEDENYRSLKSVLDGSLQSGSNNFIIYATSNRRHLLPEFMHENTPVTRVDVPQYTELHPQEAIEEKISLSDRFGLWLSFYPMDQNLYLEIVEHYLAKQNIQMTALVRAEALRWSQSRGQRSGRSAYQFSKHWIGSEQLKTL
;
A
#
# COMPACT_ATOMS: atom_id res chain seq x y z
N MET A 1 -19.57 -31.76 -53.49
CA MET A 1 -18.99 -31.65 -52.12
C MET A 1 -19.77 -32.53 -51.23
N ALA A 2 -19.17 -33.59 -50.67
CA ALA A 2 -19.89 -34.48 -49.75
C ALA A 2 -19.97 -33.78 -48.39
N THR A 3 -21.15 -33.46 -47.91
CA THR A 3 -21.41 -33.00 -46.54
C THR A 3 -21.22 -34.16 -45.60
N PHE A 4 -20.22 -34.03 -44.73
CA PHE A 4 -19.96 -35.05 -43.71
C PHE A 4 -20.85 -34.67 -42.50
N GLU A 5 -21.97 -35.40 -42.31
CA GLU A 5 -22.79 -35.24 -41.09
C GLU A 5 -22.28 -36.20 -40.01
N LEU A 6 -21.95 -35.66 -38.88
CA LEU A 6 -21.58 -36.44 -37.69
C LEU A 6 -22.84 -37.13 -37.16
N PRO A 7 -22.77 -38.41 -36.77
CA PRO A 7 -23.89 -39.13 -36.13
C PRO A 7 -24.29 -38.45 -34.80
N ASP A 8 -25.61 -38.36 -34.55
CA ASP A 8 -26.17 -37.65 -33.38
C ASP A 8 -25.60 -38.13 -32.04
N HIS A 9 -25.33 -39.43 -31.88
CA HIS A 9 -24.73 -39.96 -30.67
C HIS A 9 -23.27 -39.49 -30.45
N LEU A 10 -22.53 -39.10 -31.48
CA LEU A 10 -21.20 -38.50 -31.37
C LEU A 10 -21.28 -37.03 -30.99
N ILE A 11 -22.31 -36.35 -31.49
CA ILE A 11 -22.57 -34.94 -31.12
C ILE A 11 -22.91 -34.84 -29.64
N GLU A 12 -23.80 -35.72 -29.12
CA GLU A 12 -24.13 -35.76 -27.69
C GLU A 12 -22.90 -36.09 -26.81
N ARG A 13 -22.08 -37.06 -27.20
CA ARG A 13 -20.85 -37.38 -26.43
C ARG A 13 -19.86 -36.24 -26.46
N LEU A 14 -19.67 -35.58 -27.58
CA LEU A 14 -18.79 -34.41 -27.70
C LEU A 14 -19.29 -33.26 -26.83
N SER A 15 -20.62 -32.99 -26.83
CA SER A 15 -21.21 -31.96 -25.98
C SER A 15 -20.99 -32.25 -24.50
N THR A 16 -21.20 -33.49 -24.06
CA THR A 16 -20.97 -33.90 -22.66
C THR A 16 -19.47 -33.78 -22.26
N VAL A 17 -18.56 -34.17 -23.14
CA VAL A 17 -17.12 -34.02 -22.89
C VAL A 17 -16.73 -32.56 -22.85
N LEU A 18 -17.27 -31.70 -23.73
CA LEU A 18 -17.03 -30.26 -23.71
C LEU A 18 -17.56 -29.58 -22.45
N GLU A 19 -18.74 -29.96 -21.95
CA GLU A 19 -19.29 -29.49 -20.68
C GLU A 19 -18.40 -29.90 -19.50
N GLN A 20 -17.92 -31.15 -19.48
CA GLN A 20 -17.00 -31.63 -18.46
C GLN A 20 -15.66 -30.92 -18.51
N LEU A 21 -15.14 -30.65 -19.71
CA LEU A 21 -13.93 -29.87 -19.91
C LEU A 21 -14.10 -28.41 -19.49
N GLN A 22 -15.25 -27.79 -19.72
CA GLN A 22 -15.53 -26.42 -19.27
C GLN A 22 -15.52 -26.31 -17.73
N ASN A 23 -15.93 -27.37 -17.03
CA ASN A 23 -15.91 -27.42 -15.56
C ASN A 23 -14.51 -27.67 -14.97
N VAL A 24 -13.57 -28.16 -15.77
CA VAL A 24 -12.19 -28.47 -15.35
C VAL A 24 -11.19 -27.42 -15.84
N LEU A 25 -11.51 -26.74 -16.94
CA LEU A 25 -10.68 -25.65 -17.44
C LEU A 25 -10.78 -24.45 -16.51
N PRO A 26 -9.63 -23.85 -16.13
CA PRO A 26 -9.67 -22.59 -15.39
C PRO A 26 -10.43 -21.56 -16.22
N GLU A 27 -11.27 -20.77 -15.54
CA GLU A 27 -11.97 -19.66 -16.22
C GLU A 27 -11.00 -18.86 -17.08
N PRO A 28 -11.38 -18.50 -18.31
CA PRO A 28 -10.51 -17.71 -19.17
C PRO A 28 -10.09 -16.46 -18.42
N LYS A 29 -8.78 -16.24 -18.28
CA LYS A 29 -8.24 -15.05 -17.60
C LYS A 29 -8.91 -13.84 -18.24
N GLN A 30 -9.79 -13.19 -17.50
CA GLN A 30 -10.40 -11.94 -17.96
C GLN A 30 -9.28 -10.97 -18.31
N SER A 31 -9.34 -10.40 -19.50
CA SER A 31 -8.39 -9.38 -19.90
C SER A 31 -8.48 -8.19 -18.95
N THR A 32 -7.36 -7.82 -18.33
CA THR A 32 -7.32 -6.68 -17.41
C THR A 32 -7.70 -5.41 -18.18
N ASP A 33 -8.68 -4.68 -17.67
CA ASP A 33 -9.03 -3.36 -18.21
C ASP A 33 -8.07 -2.28 -17.68
N PHE A 34 -7.02 -2.02 -18.44
CA PHE A 34 -5.99 -1.04 -18.10
C PHE A 34 -6.44 0.43 -18.26
N SER A 35 -7.67 0.70 -18.67
CA SER A 35 -8.22 2.06 -18.63
C SER A 35 -8.46 2.55 -17.19
N ALA A 36 -8.61 1.63 -16.25
CA ALA A 36 -8.78 1.94 -14.83
C ALA A 36 -7.56 2.66 -14.24
N PRO A 37 -7.75 3.64 -13.35
CA PRO A 37 -6.67 4.34 -12.69
C PRO A 37 -5.99 3.51 -11.58
N ALA A 38 -6.68 2.53 -11.01
CA ALA A 38 -6.17 1.69 -9.95
C ALA A 38 -6.54 0.23 -10.13
N PHE A 39 -5.77 -0.63 -9.49
CA PHE A 39 -5.94 -2.08 -9.52
C PHE A 39 -5.70 -2.64 -8.14
N LYS A 40 -6.34 -3.77 -7.84
CA LYS A 40 -5.99 -4.63 -6.72
C LYS A 40 -5.50 -5.96 -7.25
N TRP A 41 -4.33 -6.42 -6.77
CA TRP A 41 -3.85 -7.77 -7.02
C TRP A 41 -4.62 -8.74 -6.14
N GLN A 42 -5.28 -9.71 -6.72
CA GLN A 42 -6.04 -10.72 -5.99
C GLN A 42 -6.24 -11.96 -6.86
N ASN A 43 -6.02 -13.15 -6.29
CA ASN A 43 -6.16 -14.43 -7.01
C ASN A 43 -5.35 -14.47 -8.32
N LYS A 44 -4.12 -13.97 -8.28
CA LYS A 44 -3.21 -13.88 -9.44
C LYS A 44 -3.77 -13.09 -10.62
N GLN A 45 -4.57 -12.08 -10.35
CA GLN A 45 -5.19 -11.21 -11.35
C GLN A 45 -5.21 -9.75 -10.89
N LEU A 46 -5.08 -8.83 -11.84
CA LEU A 46 -5.31 -7.41 -11.61
C LEU A 46 -6.80 -7.09 -11.75
N LYS A 47 -7.46 -6.81 -10.63
CA LYS A 47 -8.85 -6.36 -10.60
C LYS A 47 -8.90 -4.84 -10.73
N ALA A 48 -9.53 -4.36 -11.78
CA ALA A 48 -9.65 -2.93 -12.07
C ALA A 48 -10.55 -2.20 -11.06
N ILE A 49 -10.13 -1.02 -10.62
CA ILE A 49 -10.86 -0.10 -9.75
C ILE A 49 -11.05 1.21 -10.52
N HIS A 50 -12.23 1.41 -11.10
CA HIS A 50 -12.52 2.57 -11.96
C HIS A 50 -12.76 3.86 -11.17
N GLN A 51 -13.28 3.76 -9.94
CA GLN A 51 -13.63 4.91 -9.10
C GLN A 51 -12.96 4.81 -7.72
N PRO A 52 -11.63 4.93 -7.66
CA PRO A 52 -10.95 4.98 -6.37
C PRO A 52 -11.38 6.23 -5.61
N LYS A 53 -11.59 6.09 -4.28
CA LYS A 53 -11.94 7.24 -3.44
C LYS A 53 -10.83 8.28 -3.50
N PRO A 54 -11.10 9.52 -3.95
CA PRO A 54 -10.08 10.54 -4.06
C PRO A 54 -9.58 10.97 -2.68
N ILE A 55 -8.28 11.21 -2.58
CA ILE A 55 -7.62 11.85 -1.43
C ILE A 55 -6.87 13.05 -2.00
N LEU A 56 -7.10 14.23 -1.41
CA LEU A 56 -6.45 15.44 -1.86
C LEU A 56 -5.18 15.67 -1.03
N LEU A 57 -4.11 16.10 -1.68
CA LEU A 57 -2.85 16.41 -0.99
C LEU A 57 -3.01 17.54 0.01
N GLU A 58 -3.89 18.50 -0.25
CA GLU A 58 -4.19 19.62 0.64
C GLU A 58 -4.83 19.20 1.97
N ASP A 59 -5.41 17.99 2.04
CA ASP A 59 -5.99 17.41 3.24
C ASP A 59 -4.94 16.77 4.16
N LEU A 60 -3.71 16.65 3.69
CA LEU A 60 -2.61 16.02 4.41
C LEU A 60 -1.75 17.10 5.07
N LYS A 61 -2.04 17.37 6.34
CA LYS A 61 -1.35 18.40 7.14
C LYS A 61 -0.24 17.81 7.99
N GLY A 62 0.81 18.60 8.22
CA GLY A 62 1.93 18.25 9.10
C GLY A 62 2.90 17.23 8.53
N ILE A 63 2.82 16.95 7.23
CA ILE A 63 3.71 16.04 6.51
C ILE A 63 4.29 16.67 5.22
N GLU A 64 4.35 17.98 5.18
CA GLU A 64 4.71 18.74 3.98
C GLU A 64 6.11 18.36 3.47
N ARG A 65 7.07 18.15 4.38
CA ARG A 65 8.45 17.76 4.03
C ARG A 65 8.47 16.35 3.40
N GLN A 66 7.77 15.39 3.97
CA GLN A 66 7.67 14.03 3.43
C GLN A 66 6.93 14.07 2.09
N MET A 67 5.83 14.81 2.03
CA MET A 67 5.02 14.99 0.84
C MET A 67 5.84 15.55 -0.33
N GLN A 68 6.64 16.59 -0.09
CA GLN A 68 7.49 17.18 -1.13
C GLN A 68 8.47 16.16 -1.72
N LYS A 69 9.10 15.32 -0.88
CA LYS A 69 10.05 14.29 -1.33
C LYS A 69 9.37 13.20 -2.13
N VAL A 70 8.19 12.74 -1.66
CA VAL A 70 7.40 11.71 -2.37
C VAL A 70 6.91 12.25 -3.72
N LEU A 71 6.42 13.48 -3.77
CA LEU A 71 6.00 14.13 -5.02
C LEU A 71 7.16 14.23 -6.00
N GLN A 72 8.32 14.74 -5.57
CA GLN A 72 9.51 14.85 -6.40
C GLN A 72 9.91 13.49 -7.00
N ASN A 73 10.00 12.45 -6.18
CA ASN A 73 10.34 11.10 -6.63
C ASN A 73 9.32 10.55 -7.64
N THR A 74 8.02 10.79 -7.39
CA THR A 74 6.95 10.37 -8.30
C THR A 74 6.99 11.13 -9.63
N GLU A 75 7.28 12.44 -9.61
CA GLU A 75 7.42 13.24 -10.83
C GLU A 75 8.66 12.83 -11.66
N GLN A 76 9.77 12.48 -11.00
CA GLN A 76 10.93 11.92 -11.67
C GLN A 76 10.56 10.62 -12.38
N PHE A 77 9.87 9.71 -11.70
CA PHE A 77 9.40 8.45 -12.27
C PHE A 77 8.47 8.65 -13.48
N LEU A 78 7.48 9.53 -13.37
CA LEU A 78 6.55 9.83 -14.46
C LEU A 78 7.25 10.39 -15.71
N LYS A 79 8.32 11.16 -15.52
CA LYS A 79 9.14 11.73 -16.60
C LYS A 79 10.20 10.76 -17.13
N GLY A 80 10.25 9.51 -16.63
CA GLY A 80 11.25 8.53 -17.03
C GLY A 80 12.66 8.85 -16.53
N LEU A 81 12.78 9.73 -15.53
CA LEU A 81 14.04 10.04 -14.84
C LEU A 81 14.32 9.00 -13.75
N PRO A 82 15.56 8.89 -13.25
CA PRO A 82 15.88 8.02 -12.13
C PRO A 82 15.00 8.33 -10.92
N ALA A 83 14.35 7.31 -10.38
CA ALA A 83 13.49 7.37 -9.22
C ALA A 83 13.71 6.14 -8.33
N ASN A 84 13.40 6.27 -7.06
CA ASN A 84 13.65 5.23 -6.07
C ASN A 84 12.36 4.54 -5.64
N ASP A 85 12.47 3.30 -5.20
CA ASP A 85 11.46 2.66 -4.38
C ASP A 85 11.35 3.39 -3.04
N VAL A 86 10.12 3.45 -2.48
CA VAL A 86 9.81 4.31 -1.34
C VAL A 86 9.29 3.50 -0.16
N LEU A 87 9.90 3.70 1.00
CA LEU A 87 9.44 3.17 2.27
C LEU A 87 9.00 4.31 3.21
N LEU A 88 7.73 4.27 3.62
CA LEU A 88 7.14 5.22 4.57
C LEU A 88 6.92 4.53 5.91
N THR A 89 7.67 4.89 6.94
CA THR A 89 7.60 4.26 8.27
C THR A 89 7.06 5.20 9.33
N GLY A 90 6.51 4.65 10.41
CA GLY A 90 6.09 5.43 11.58
C GLY A 90 4.66 5.17 12.06
N SER A 91 4.18 5.99 12.98
CA SER A 91 2.94 5.77 13.70
C SER A 91 1.70 5.64 12.82
N ARG A 92 0.72 4.86 13.28
CA ARG A 92 -0.57 4.70 12.57
C ARG A 92 -1.32 6.03 12.48
N GLY A 93 -1.99 6.25 11.34
CA GLY A 93 -2.86 7.41 11.13
C GLY A 93 -2.13 8.74 10.91
N THR A 94 -0.83 8.71 10.57
CA THR A 94 0.00 9.90 10.30
C THR A 94 0.00 10.33 8.82
N GLY A 95 -0.77 9.64 7.95
CA GLY A 95 -0.91 10.03 6.54
C GLY A 95 -0.09 9.19 5.55
N LYS A 96 0.69 8.18 5.98
CA LYS A 96 1.52 7.33 5.09
C LYS A 96 0.74 6.75 3.92
N SER A 97 -0.31 5.97 4.19
CA SER A 97 -1.14 5.36 3.14
C SER A 97 -1.94 6.41 2.36
N SER A 98 -2.29 7.53 3.02
CA SER A 98 -3.06 8.61 2.38
C SER A 98 -2.23 9.34 1.34
N ILE A 99 -0.93 9.57 1.57
CA ILE A 99 -0.08 10.26 0.59
C ILE A 99 0.07 9.43 -0.68
N VAL A 100 0.26 8.11 -0.60
CA VAL A 100 0.37 7.24 -1.78
C VAL A 100 -0.92 7.29 -2.61
N ARG A 101 -2.08 7.21 -1.95
CA ARG A 101 -3.37 7.31 -2.65
C ARG A 101 -3.63 8.71 -3.23
N ALA A 102 -3.14 9.76 -2.58
CA ALA A 102 -3.26 11.13 -3.08
C ALA A 102 -2.41 11.37 -4.36
N LEU A 103 -1.30 10.64 -4.54
CA LEU A 103 -0.53 10.67 -5.79
C LEU A 103 -1.40 10.23 -6.97
N LEU A 104 -2.21 9.17 -6.79
CA LEU A 104 -3.11 8.73 -7.84
C LEU A 104 -4.11 9.84 -8.22
N SER A 105 -4.76 10.47 -7.23
CA SER A 105 -5.70 11.58 -7.49
C SER A 105 -5.05 12.72 -8.26
N ARG A 106 -3.76 12.99 -8.02
CA ARG A 106 -3.01 14.07 -8.66
C ARG A 106 -2.52 13.71 -10.07
N TYR A 107 -2.03 12.47 -10.27
CA TYR A 107 -1.25 12.12 -11.46
C TYR A 107 -1.91 11.07 -12.37
N GLN A 108 -3.12 10.58 -12.08
CA GLN A 108 -3.82 9.61 -12.94
C GLN A 108 -3.95 10.10 -14.40
N ASN A 109 -4.20 11.39 -14.61
CA ASN A 109 -4.30 12.00 -15.93
C ASN A 109 -2.92 12.16 -16.61
N ALA A 110 -1.83 12.09 -15.85
CA ALA A 110 -0.46 12.06 -16.35
C ALA A 110 0.06 10.64 -16.61
N GLY A 111 -0.84 9.65 -16.60
CA GLY A 111 -0.51 8.25 -16.88
C GLY A 111 -0.10 7.42 -15.66
N LEU A 112 -0.22 7.95 -14.42
CA LEU A 112 0.02 7.15 -13.23
C LEU A 112 -1.11 6.14 -13.01
N ARG A 113 -0.71 4.92 -12.66
CA ARG A 113 -1.59 3.83 -12.20
C ARG A 113 -1.12 3.31 -10.86
N LEU A 114 -2.03 2.87 -10.01
CA LEU A 114 -1.73 2.29 -8.71
C LEU A 114 -2.17 0.82 -8.68
N ILE A 115 -1.26 -0.07 -8.31
CA ILE A 115 -1.56 -1.48 -8.04
C ILE A 115 -1.42 -1.72 -6.55
N GLU A 116 -2.52 -1.99 -5.86
CA GLU A 116 -2.51 -2.38 -4.45
C GLU A 116 -2.26 -3.89 -4.36
N ILE A 117 -1.24 -4.27 -3.58
CA ILE A 117 -0.86 -5.66 -3.31
C ILE A 117 -0.86 -5.92 -1.81
N GLU A 118 -1.34 -7.08 -1.39
CA GLU A 118 -1.25 -7.51 -0.01
C GLU A 118 0.15 -8.10 0.27
N ARG A 119 0.59 -8.01 1.52
CA ARG A 119 1.91 -8.52 1.93
C ARG A 119 2.12 -9.99 1.54
N ASP A 120 1.08 -10.80 1.69
CA ASP A 120 1.14 -12.24 1.47
C ASP A 120 1.26 -12.60 -0.03
N ASP A 121 0.93 -11.67 -0.92
CA ASP A 121 1.03 -11.81 -2.37
C ASP A 121 2.33 -11.23 -2.97
N LEU A 122 3.29 -10.76 -2.15
CA LEU A 122 4.54 -10.15 -2.64
C LEU A 122 5.41 -11.12 -3.47
N ALA A 123 5.23 -12.42 -3.29
CA ALA A 123 5.87 -13.42 -4.14
C ALA A 123 5.44 -13.32 -5.61
N ASP A 124 4.28 -12.73 -5.89
CA ASP A 124 3.73 -12.55 -7.24
C ASP A 124 4.24 -11.28 -7.95
N LEU A 125 5.09 -10.47 -7.31
CA LEU A 125 5.66 -9.26 -7.94
C LEU A 125 6.24 -9.49 -9.34
N PRO A 126 6.99 -10.59 -9.61
CA PRO A 126 7.48 -10.89 -10.97
C PRO A 126 6.34 -11.13 -11.97
N GLU A 127 5.22 -11.73 -11.54
CA GLU A 127 4.04 -11.93 -12.41
C GLU A 127 3.37 -10.59 -12.73
N ILE A 128 3.22 -9.72 -11.74
CA ILE A 128 2.69 -8.35 -11.93
C ILE A 128 3.58 -7.59 -12.91
N GLN A 129 4.90 -7.61 -12.70
CA GLN A 129 5.87 -6.96 -13.58
C GLN A 129 5.70 -7.41 -15.04
N LYS A 130 5.58 -8.72 -15.27
CA LYS A 130 5.39 -9.30 -16.59
C LYS A 130 4.09 -8.84 -17.26
N LEU A 131 3.01 -8.61 -16.49
CA LEU A 131 1.73 -8.13 -17.02
C LEU A 131 1.78 -6.67 -17.46
N ILE A 132 2.64 -5.84 -16.86
CA ILE A 132 2.67 -4.40 -17.08
C ILE A 132 3.90 -3.92 -17.87
N GLN A 133 4.92 -4.77 -18.09
CA GLN A 133 6.22 -4.36 -18.67
C GLN A 133 6.12 -3.63 -20.01
N ASP A 134 5.19 -4.03 -20.87
CA ASP A 134 5.02 -3.47 -22.22
C ASP A 134 3.98 -2.34 -22.26
N ARG A 135 3.51 -1.89 -21.09
CA ARG A 135 2.50 -0.84 -20.99
C ARG A 135 3.14 0.55 -20.99
N PRO A 136 2.49 1.53 -21.65
CA PRO A 136 2.98 2.91 -21.68
C PRO A 136 2.78 3.65 -20.34
N GLU A 137 1.81 3.20 -19.53
CA GLU A 137 1.50 3.82 -18.25
C GLU A 137 2.63 3.56 -17.22
N LYS A 138 2.71 4.42 -16.20
CA LYS A 138 3.62 4.29 -15.07
C LYS A 138 2.88 3.73 -13.86
N PHE A 139 3.41 2.67 -13.26
CA PHE A 139 2.75 1.95 -12.19
C PHE A 139 3.49 2.12 -10.85
N ILE A 140 2.77 2.54 -9.82
CA ILE A 140 3.22 2.35 -8.43
C ILE A 140 2.60 1.06 -7.92
N VAL A 141 3.44 0.07 -7.59
CA VAL A 141 3.02 -1.12 -6.86
C VAL A 141 3.07 -0.78 -5.38
N TYR A 142 1.91 -0.79 -4.73
CA TYR A 142 1.74 -0.29 -3.38
C TYR A 142 1.40 -1.40 -2.39
N CYS A 143 2.23 -1.57 -1.37
CA CYS A 143 1.99 -2.48 -0.26
C CYS A 143 1.76 -1.69 1.03
N ASP A 144 0.54 -1.80 1.60
CA ASP A 144 0.18 -1.14 2.86
C ASP A 144 0.51 -2.03 4.06
N ASP A 145 0.98 -1.42 5.15
CA ASP A 145 1.32 -2.06 6.44
C ASP A 145 2.32 -3.22 6.33
N LEU A 146 3.38 -3.01 5.53
CA LEU A 146 4.45 -3.97 5.31
C LEU A 146 5.18 -4.27 6.63
N ALA A 147 5.17 -5.52 7.04
CA ALA A 147 5.89 -6.01 8.20
C ALA A 147 6.14 -7.50 8.04
N PHE A 148 7.35 -7.95 8.29
CA PHE A 148 7.74 -9.35 8.17
C PHE A 148 8.02 -9.97 9.53
N ASN A 149 7.91 -11.29 9.60
CA ASN A 149 8.46 -12.11 10.66
C ASN A 149 9.80 -12.71 10.17
N ALA A 150 10.63 -13.21 11.08
CA ALA A 150 11.97 -13.70 10.74
C ALA A 150 11.99 -14.86 9.72
N GLU A 151 10.90 -15.63 9.62
CA GLU A 151 10.75 -16.82 8.76
C GLU A 151 9.90 -16.56 7.50
N ASP A 152 9.57 -15.30 7.19
CA ASP A 152 8.63 -14.96 6.12
C ASP A 152 9.29 -15.07 4.74
N GLU A 153 8.83 -16.01 3.90
CA GLU A 153 9.36 -16.20 2.53
C GLU A 153 9.12 -14.98 1.62
N ASN A 154 8.09 -14.19 1.87
CA ASN A 154 7.77 -12.98 1.11
C ASN A 154 8.85 -11.91 1.23
N TYR A 155 9.61 -11.92 2.33
CA TYR A 155 10.79 -11.08 2.51
C TYR A 155 11.82 -11.29 1.39
N ARG A 156 12.12 -12.56 1.04
CA ARG A 156 13.11 -12.91 0.00
C ARG A 156 12.65 -12.46 -1.39
N SER A 157 11.37 -12.59 -1.67
CA SER A 157 10.79 -12.17 -2.95
C SER A 157 10.89 -10.65 -3.12
N LEU A 158 10.50 -9.89 -2.11
CA LEU A 158 10.63 -8.42 -2.14
C LEU A 158 12.10 -7.99 -2.26
N LYS A 159 13.01 -8.62 -1.51
CA LYS A 159 14.46 -8.36 -1.60
C LYS A 159 14.97 -8.56 -3.02
N SER A 160 14.63 -9.67 -3.66
CA SER A 160 15.04 -9.96 -5.03
C SER A 160 14.56 -8.91 -6.04
N VAL A 161 13.34 -8.42 -5.89
CA VAL A 161 12.78 -7.39 -6.77
C VAL A 161 13.45 -6.03 -6.55
N LEU A 162 13.67 -5.62 -5.29
CA LEU A 162 14.34 -4.37 -4.94
C LEU A 162 15.84 -4.35 -5.35
N ASP A 163 16.52 -5.50 -5.31
CA ASP A 163 17.92 -5.64 -5.78
C ASP A 163 18.05 -5.55 -7.30
N GLY A 164 16.94 -5.43 -8.02
CA GLY A 164 16.93 -5.45 -9.48
C GLY A 164 17.22 -6.86 -9.98
N SER A 165 16.19 -7.70 -10.16
CA SER A 165 16.37 -8.97 -10.85
C SER A 165 17.04 -8.72 -12.21
N LEU A 166 17.92 -9.62 -12.64
CA LEU A 166 18.68 -9.56 -13.91
C LEU A 166 17.80 -9.34 -15.17
N GLN A 167 16.49 -9.34 -15.03
CA GLN A 167 15.52 -8.93 -16.04
C GLN A 167 15.25 -7.41 -15.95
N SER A 168 16.28 -6.60 -16.09
CA SER A 168 16.21 -5.15 -16.23
C SER A 168 15.54 -4.81 -17.57
N GLY A 169 14.23 -4.61 -17.56
CA GLY A 169 13.50 -4.36 -18.80
C GLY A 169 12.43 -3.29 -18.75
N SER A 170 11.82 -3.03 -17.64
CA SER A 170 10.74 -2.04 -17.62
C SER A 170 10.94 -0.97 -16.55
N ASN A 171 11.32 0.25 -17.01
CA ASN A 171 11.31 1.45 -16.17
C ASN A 171 9.88 1.98 -15.94
N ASN A 172 8.87 1.11 -15.95
CA ASN A 172 7.47 1.55 -15.90
C ASN A 172 6.77 1.23 -14.57
N PHE A 173 7.48 0.63 -13.57
CA PHE A 173 6.94 0.48 -12.24
C PHE A 173 7.99 0.78 -11.16
N ILE A 174 7.52 1.22 -9.99
CA ILE A 174 8.28 1.39 -8.74
C ILE A 174 7.44 0.90 -7.56
N ILE A 175 8.11 0.53 -6.47
CA ILE A 175 7.46 -0.02 -5.28
C ILE A 175 7.36 1.07 -4.22
N TYR A 176 6.14 1.29 -3.71
CA TYR A 176 5.88 2.12 -2.54
C TYR A 176 5.33 1.24 -1.43
N ALA A 177 5.94 1.30 -0.27
CA ALA A 177 5.50 0.54 0.89
C ALA A 177 5.29 1.44 2.10
N THR A 178 4.31 1.08 2.94
CA THR A 178 4.17 1.71 4.26
C THR A 178 4.42 0.69 5.35
N SER A 179 4.93 1.12 6.50
CA SER A 179 5.07 0.28 7.68
C SER A 179 4.74 1.06 8.95
N ASN A 180 4.11 0.40 9.89
CA ASN A 180 3.90 0.92 11.24
C ASN A 180 5.08 0.61 12.17
N ARG A 181 6.05 -0.15 11.71
CA ARG A 181 7.31 -0.44 12.39
C ARG A 181 8.41 0.49 11.84
N ARG A 182 9.39 0.81 12.67
CA ARG A 182 10.57 1.56 12.22
C ARG A 182 11.43 0.69 11.30
N HIS A 183 11.61 -0.55 11.68
CA HIS A 183 12.25 -1.58 10.87
C HIS A 183 11.20 -2.60 10.42
N LEU A 184 11.33 -3.14 9.21
CA LEU A 184 10.34 -4.05 8.61
C LEU A 184 10.25 -5.40 9.32
N LEU A 185 11.30 -5.80 10.05
CA LEU A 185 11.37 -7.01 10.85
C LEU A 185 11.24 -6.69 12.36
N PRO A 186 10.77 -7.62 13.21
CA PRO A 186 10.64 -7.39 14.65
C PRO A 186 12.00 -7.14 15.32
N GLU A 187 12.07 -6.14 16.20
CA GLU A 187 13.17 -5.98 17.14
C GLU A 187 12.86 -6.88 18.34
N PHE A 188 13.70 -7.87 18.62
CA PHE A 188 13.58 -8.68 19.83
C PHE A 188 14.21 -7.93 21.02
N MET A 189 13.61 -7.97 22.21
CA MET A 189 14.11 -7.30 23.42
C MET A 189 15.54 -7.69 23.81
N HIS A 190 16.01 -8.86 23.39
CA HIS A 190 17.38 -9.33 23.64
C HIS A 190 18.45 -8.59 22.82
N GLU A 191 18.07 -7.91 21.74
CA GLU A 191 18.99 -7.17 20.86
C GLU A 191 19.51 -5.88 21.49
N ASN A 192 18.82 -5.36 22.52
CA ASN A 192 19.14 -4.10 23.21
C ASN A 192 19.81 -4.29 24.59
N THR A 193 20.09 -5.53 25.01
CA THR A 193 20.76 -5.78 26.30
C THR A 193 22.27 -5.88 26.07
N PRO A 194 23.13 -5.08 26.79
CA PRO A 194 24.56 -5.28 26.74
C PRO A 194 24.87 -6.70 27.26
N VAL A 195 25.59 -7.47 26.45
CA VAL A 195 25.97 -8.85 26.77
C VAL A 195 26.87 -8.85 28.01
N THR A 196 26.29 -8.96 29.18
CA THR A 196 26.99 -9.44 30.36
C THR A 196 27.04 -10.97 30.27
N ARG A 197 28.27 -11.52 30.15
CA ARG A 197 28.52 -12.96 30.14
C ARG A 197 27.96 -13.59 31.39
N VAL A 198 26.82 -14.26 31.29
CA VAL A 198 26.33 -15.22 32.26
C VAL A 198 25.81 -16.43 31.48
N ASP A 199 26.22 -17.61 31.88
CA ASP A 199 25.96 -18.91 31.29
C ASP A 199 24.49 -19.10 30.84
N VAL A 200 24.29 -19.31 29.53
CA VAL A 200 23.00 -19.64 28.94
C VAL A 200 23.10 -21.00 28.26
N PRO A 201 22.10 -21.92 28.39
CA PRO A 201 22.14 -23.26 27.82
C PRO A 201 22.14 -23.24 26.29
N GLN A 202 22.84 -24.21 25.74
CA GLN A 202 23.24 -24.46 24.36
C GLN A 202 22.08 -24.72 23.36
N TYR A 203 21.10 -23.83 23.21
CA TYR A 203 20.12 -23.87 22.10
C TYR A 203 19.64 -22.45 21.82
N THR A 204 20.53 -21.55 21.44
CA THR A 204 20.18 -20.21 20.98
C THR A 204 20.93 -19.94 19.71
N GLU A 205 20.22 -19.43 18.71
CA GLU A 205 20.68 -19.11 17.36
C GLU A 205 22.11 -18.56 17.33
N LEU A 206 22.94 -19.15 16.48
CA LEU A 206 24.39 -18.92 16.43
C LEU A 206 24.81 -17.50 16.01
N HIS A 207 23.86 -16.64 15.50
CA HIS A 207 24.20 -15.33 14.96
C HIS A 207 23.11 -14.24 15.13
N PRO A 208 22.92 -13.69 16.34
CA PRO A 208 21.98 -12.57 16.54
C PRO A 208 22.32 -11.33 15.70
N GLN A 209 23.60 -11.11 15.42
CA GLN A 209 24.08 -9.96 14.62
C GLN A 209 23.72 -10.11 13.12
N GLU A 210 23.80 -11.31 12.55
CA GLU A 210 23.41 -11.56 11.15
C GLU A 210 21.91 -11.29 10.92
N ALA A 211 21.06 -11.67 11.90
CA ALA A 211 19.64 -11.38 11.84
C ALA A 211 19.33 -9.87 11.90
N ILE A 212 20.11 -9.10 12.66
CA ILE A 212 19.98 -7.63 12.74
C ILE A 212 20.44 -6.99 11.44
N GLU A 213 21.58 -7.40 10.88
CA GLU A 213 22.11 -6.91 9.61
C GLU A 213 21.15 -7.22 8.45
N GLU A 214 20.55 -8.40 8.45
CA GLU A 214 19.56 -8.78 7.46
C GLU A 214 18.28 -7.95 7.55
N LYS A 215 17.86 -7.58 8.76
CA LYS A 215 16.69 -6.73 9.04
C LYS A 215 16.88 -5.28 8.56
N ILE A 216 18.05 -4.70 8.76
CA ILE A 216 18.41 -3.36 8.28
C ILE A 216 18.52 -3.40 6.75
N SER A 217 19.12 -4.45 6.20
CA SER A 217 19.41 -4.65 4.79
C SER A 217 18.19 -4.52 3.85
N LEU A 218 16.97 -4.91 4.25
CA LEU A 218 15.79 -4.72 3.40
C LEU A 218 15.32 -3.26 3.37
N SER A 219 15.32 -2.60 4.52
CA SER A 219 14.91 -1.19 4.58
C SER A 219 15.84 -0.28 3.79
N ASP A 220 17.15 -0.61 3.78
CA ASP A 220 18.18 0.14 3.06
C ASP A 220 18.07 0.01 1.52
N ARG A 221 17.37 -1.03 1.03
CA ARG A 221 17.12 -1.20 -0.40
C ARG A 221 16.10 -0.21 -0.95
N PHE A 222 15.25 0.35 -0.07
CA PHE A 222 14.41 1.45 -0.47
C PHE A 222 15.25 2.74 -0.56
N GLY A 223 15.52 3.20 -1.76
CA GLY A 223 16.36 4.39 -1.97
C GLY A 223 15.77 5.69 -1.39
N LEU A 224 14.46 5.71 -1.09
CA LEU A 224 13.81 6.82 -0.38
C LEU A 224 13.05 6.29 0.85
N TRP A 225 13.63 6.46 2.02
CA TRP A 225 13.03 6.11 3.30
C TRP A 225 12.62 7.35 4.08
N LEU A 226 11.34 7.46 4.46
CA LEU A 226 10.76 8.60 5.14
C LEU A 226 10.02 8.20 6.41
N SER A 227 10.36 8.84 7.52
CA SER A 227 9.73 8.61 8.82
C SER A 227 8.58 9.59 9.08
N PHE A 228 7.49 9.07 9.65
CA PHE A 228 6.30 9.81 10.05
C PHE A 228 6.15 9.73 11.56
N TYR A 229 6.06 10.88 12.21
CA TYR A 229 6.03 10.98 13.66
C TYR A 229 4.60 11.11 14.19
N PRO A 230 4.36 10.74 15.47
CA PRO A 230 3.08 10.98 16.12
C PRO A 230 2.70 12.46 16.07
N MET A 231 1.40 12.72 15.94
CA MET A 231 0.87 14.09 15.93
C MET A 231 0.81 14.67 17.33
N ASP A 232 1.19 15.93 17.47
CA ASP A 232 0.90 16.72 18.67
C ASP A 232 -0.55 17.18 18.71
N GLN A 233 -0.92 17.87 19.78
CA GLN A 233 -2.29 18.37 19.97
C GLN A 233 -2.65 19.48 18.99
N ASN A 234 -1.71 20.34 18.65
CA ASN A 234 -1.97 21.49 17.80
C ASN A 234 -2.24 21.03 16.37
N LEU A 235 -1.39 20.15 15.83
CA LEU A 235 -1.59 19.57 14.51
C LEU A 235 -2.89 18.77 14.41
N TYR A 236 -3.24 18.00 15.47
CA TYR A 236 -4.53 17.30 15.50
C TYR A 236 -5.71 18.25 15.38
N LEU A 237 -5.70 19.35 16.13
CA LEU A 237 -6.77 20.36 16.10
C LEU A 237 -6.80 21.13 14.77
N GLU A 238 -5.64 21.44 14.19
CA GLU A 238 -5.53 22.03 12.85
C GLU A 238 -6.19 21.16 11.78
N ILE A 239 -5.97 19.83 11.83
CA ILE A 239 -6.60 18.89 10.91
C ILE A 239 -8.13 18.86 11.12
N VAL A 240 -8.59 18.87 12.36
CA VAL A 240 -10.03 18.96 12.66
C VAL A 240 -10.62 20.26 12.09
N GLU A 241 -9.99 21.38 12.34
CA GLU A 241 -10.42 22.70 11.85
C GLU A 241 -10.47 22.73 10.32
N HIS A 242 -9.46 22.19 9.65
CA HIS A 242 -9.42 22.08 8.19
C HIS A 242 -10.65 21.34 7.62
N TYR A 243 -11.03 20.20 8.21
CA TYR A 243 -12.19 19.45 7.75
C TYR A 243 -13.52 20.14 8.08
N LEU A 244 -13.63 20.82 9.22
CA LEU A 244 -14.82 21.58 9.60
C LEU A 244 -15.00 22.81 8.71
N ALA A 245 -13.91 23.52 8.41
CA ALA A 245 -13.92 24.69 7.53
C ALA A 245 -14.43 24.38 6.12
N LYS A 246 -14.19 23.19 5.59
CA LYS A 246 -14.75 22.71 4.31
C LYS A 246 -16.29 22.68 4.29
N GLN A 247 -16.92 22.66 5.45
CA GLN A 247 -18.38 22.69 5.62
C GLN A 247 -18.86 24.00 6.28
N ASN A 248 -18.02 25.04 6.28
CA ASN A 248 -18.30 26.34 6.89
C ASN A 248 -18.62 26.26 8.40
N ILE A 249 -18.10 25.25 9.11
CA ILE A 249 -18.23 25.10 10.56
C ILE A 249 -17.00 25.69 11.24
N GLN A 250 -17.21 26.61 12.19
CA GLN A 250 -16.10 27.23 12.93
C GLN A 250 -15.64 26.37 14.11
N MET A 251 -14.33 26.40 14.37
CA MET A 251 -13.71 25.79 15.54
C MET A 251 -14.00 26.62 16.80
N THR A 252 -15.13 26.36 17.47
CA THR A 252 -15.46 26.99 18.76
C THR A 252 -14.71 26.31 19.92
N ALA A 253 -14.73 26.95 21.11
CA ALA A 253 -14.17 26.35 22.32
C ALA A 253 -14.81 24.99 22.67
N LEU A 254 -16.12 24.84 22.43
CA LEU A 254 -16.84 23.58 22.61
C LEU A 254 -16.36 22.52 21.65
N VAL A 255 -16.29 22.81 20.35
CA VAL A 255 -15.80 21.88 19.32
C VAL A 255 -14.39 21.41 19.64
N ARG A 256 -13.51 22.34 20.05
CA ARG A 256 -12.15 22.05 20.46
C ARG A 256 -12.10 21.06 21.64
N ALA A 257 -12.91 21.30 22.67
CA ALA A 257 -12.96 20.42 23.85
C ALA A 257 -13.46 19.03 23.47
N GLU A 258 -14.51 18.92 22.65
CA GLU A 258 -15.06 17.64 22.21
C GLU A 258 -14.08 16.88 21.28
N ALA A 259 -13.35 17.58 20.39
CA ALA A 259 -12.32 16.97 19.58
C ALA A 259 -11.21 16.35 20.43
N LEU A 260 -10.78 17.03 21.48
CA LEU A 260 -9.77 16.50 22.42
C LEU A 260 -10.29 15.30 23.19
N ARG A 261 -11.52 15.33 23.72
CA ARG A 261 -12.16 14.18 24.36
C ARG A 261 -12.25 12.97 23.42
N TRP A 262 -12.62 13.20 22.16
CA TRP A 262 -12.66 12.17 21.14
C TRP A 262 -11.30 11.50 20.92
N SER A 263 -10.22 12.30 20.81
CA SER A 263 -8.88 11.74 20.64
C SER A 263 -8.40 10.96 21.86
N GLN A 264 -8.74 11.42 23.08
CA GLN A 264 -8.42 10.74 24.32
C GLN A 264 -9.14 9.39 24.46
N SER A 265 -10.43 9.33 24.13
CA SER A 265 -11.21 8.08 24.18
C SER A 265 -10.68 7.02 23.21
N ARG A 266 -9.96 7.42 22.17
CA ARG A 266 -9.34 6.52 21.19
C ARG A 266 -7.86 6.24 21.45
N GLY A 267 -7.29 6.77 22.52
CA GLY A 267 -5.92 6.55 22.94
C GLY A 267 -4.85 7.16 22.01
N GLN A 268 -5.23 7.90 20.97
CA GLN A 268 -4.27 8.52 20.05
C GLN A 268 -4.79 9.74 19.30
N ARG A 269 -3.87 10.67 19.03
CA ARG A 269 -4.06 11.77 18.10
C ARG A 269 -3.54 11.37 16.73
N SER A 270 -4.40 11.34 15.72
CA SER A 270 -4.04 10.94 14.36
C SER A 270 -4.94 11.63 13.35
N GLY A 271 -4.48 11.76 12.10
CA GLY A 271 -5.30 12.30 11.01
C GLY A 271 -6.59 11.51 10.79
N ARG A 272 -6.55 10.19 10.99
CA ARG A 272 -7.74 9.32 10.94
C ARG A 272 -8.74 9.71 12.04
N SER A 273 -8.27 9.90 13.28
CA SER A 273 -9.12 10.29 14.41
C SER A 273 -9.71 11.68 14.21
N ALA A 274 -8.92 12.63 13.70
CA ALA A 274 -9.37 13.98 13.36
C ALA A 274 -10.48 13.96 12.30
N TYR A 275 -10.27 13.25 11.19
CA TYR A 275 -11.26 13.08 10.13
C TYR A 275 -12.56 12.42 10.64
N GLN A 276 -12.45 11.38 11.46
CA GLN A 276 -13.62 10.69 12.03
C GLN A 276 -14.41 11.59 12.97
N PHE A 277 -13.74 12.37 13.81
CA PHE A 277 -14.38 13.36 14.65
C PHE A 277 -15.11 14.42 13.81
N SER A 278 -14.43 15.01 12.84
CA SER A 278 -15.00 16.02 11.96
C SER A 278 -16.23 15.50 11.23
N LYS A 279 -16.16 14.28 10.69
CA LYS A 279 -17.32 13.64 10.04
C LYS A 279 -18.50 13.46 11.00
N HIS A 280 -18.23 13.00 12.23
CA HIS A 280 -19.26 12.83 13.26
C HIS A 280 -19.90 14.17 13.63
N TRP A 281 -19.06 15.18 13.89
CA TRP A 281 -19.53 16.52 14.28
C TRP A 281 -20.38 17.17 13.18
N ILE A 282 -19.89 17.17 11.95
CA ILE A 282 -20.62 17.69 10.78
C ILE A 282 -21.99 17.02 10.65
N GLY A 283 -22.04 15.69 10.72
CA GLY A 283 -23.31 14.97 10.63
C GLY A 283 -24.26 15.30 11.77
N SER A 284 -23.76 15.48 13.00
CA SER A 284 -24.57 15.87 14.14
C SER A 284 -25.14 17.29 14.03
N GLU A 285 -24.35 18.24 13.49
CA GLU A 285 -24.84 19.62 13.26
C GLU A 285 -25.89 19.65 12.13
N GLN A 286 -25.66 18.94 11.04
CA GLN A 286 -26.62 18.87 9.94
C GLN A 286 -27.93 18.19 10.36
N LEU A 287 -27.88 17.20 11.26
CA LEU A 287 -29.09 16.54 11.77
C LEU A 287 -29.97 17.47 12.61
N LYS A 288 -29.38 18.49 13.27
CA LYS A 288 -30.14 19.51 14.06
C LYS A 288 -30.89 20.53 13.18
N THR A 289 -30.49 20.62 11.91
CA THR A 289 -31.06 21.56 10.93
C THR A 289 -32.11 20.93 10.02
N LEU A 290 -32.30 19.61 10.10
CA LEU A 290 -33.36 18.86 9.45
C LEU A 290 -34.60 18.78 10.32
#